data_14e11a276adae8c375c39250eac1b5ba
#
_entry.id   14e11a276adae8c375c39250eac1b5ba
#
_cell.length_a   1.000
_cell.length_b   1.000
_cell.length_c   1.000
_cell.angle_alpha   90.00
_cell.angle_beta   90.00
_cell.angle_gamma   90.00
#
_symmetry.space_group_name_H-M   'P 1'
#
loop_
_entity.id
_entity.type
_entity.pdbx_description
1 polymer ?
#
loop_
_entity_poly.entity_id
_entity_poly.type
_entity_poly.pdbx_seq_one_letter_code
_entity_poly.pdbx_strand_id
1 'polypeptide(L)'
;MEFRKMTAEEAAALIQNGQTIGLSGFTPAGAPKCTPAEIAKRAEAEHAAGRPFKISVFTGASTGQSCDGMLSNAQAIDFRAPYTTNPDFRKNVNRNELNYSDLNLSNMATQIRQGYLGQVNWAIIEACAVEKVGTKAHIYLTAAGGISPTVCRLATEGIIIELNAFHSPKSKGIHDVYEIEDHPHRTPIMITKASDRIGKPYVEVDASRIVGVIDCNVPDEARAFKDPDPITSQIGQNVADFLLANMRQGLIPPTFLNLQSGVGSGANAVLGALGQCQEVPNFNIYTEVLQDAPVQLMREGRVLSASACSLTVTNDCLRGIYDDMDFFKDKLVLRPSEISNCPEVIARIGVCSLNTAIECDIYGHVNSTKICGTKMMNGIGGSADFTNNAYLSIFTCGSTTKGGAISSIVPFASHIDHTNHFIDAVITEYGVADLRHKSDMQKAEALIQVAHPDYQPLLRDYLKHAEKFSGHTHHALSAAFGMHD
;
A
#
# COMPACT_ATOMS: atom_id res chain seq x y z
N MET A 1 -17.86 -18.75 28.44
CA MET A 1 -18.63 -19.24 27.26
C MET A 1 -17.76 -19.05 26.05
N GLU A 2 -17.48 -20.09 25.30
CA GLU A 2 -16.77 -20.00 24.03
C GLU A 2 -17.68 -19.36 22.96
N PHE A 3 -17.07 -18.72 21.97
CA PHE A 3 -17.80 -18.22 20.82
C PHE A 3 -18.35 -19.41 19.99
N ARG A 4 -19.49 -19.20 19.32
CA ARG A 4 -20.08 -20.21 18.44
C ARG A 4 -19.08 -20.58 17.34
N LYS A 5 -18.79 -21.87 17.20
CA LYS A 5 -18.07 -22.40 16.04
C LYS A 5 -19.00 -22.53 14.84
N MET A 6 -18.46 -22.22 13.66
CA MET A 6 -19.16 -22.37 12.40
C MET A 6 -18.20 -22.74 11.27
N THR A 7 -18.71 -23.26 10.17
CA THR A 7 -17.94 -23.49 8.95
C THR A 7 -17.88 -22.26 8.08
N ALA A 8 -16.95 -22.19 7.15
CA ALA A 8 -16.88 -21.10 6.17
C ALA A 8 -18.11 -21.09 5.24
N GLU A 9 -18.69 -22.27 4.95
CA GLU A 9 -19.93 -22.42 4.18
C GLU A 9 -21.11 -21.82 4.93
N GLU A 10 -21.28 -22.11 6.23
CA GLU A 10 -22.29 -21.51 7.09
C GLU A 10 -22.15 -19.99 7.13
N ALA A 11 -20.92 -19.48 7.20
CA ALA A 11 -20.64 -18.04 7.18
C ALA A 11 -21.02 -17.42 5.83
N ALA A 12 -20.64 -18.01 4.72
CA ALA A 12 -20.98 -17.55 3.37
C ALA A 12 -22.51 -17.57 3.14
N ALA A 13 -23.23 -18.51 3.76
CA ALA A 13 -24.69 -18.58 3.67
C ALA A 13 -25.42 -17.40 4.35
N LEU A 14 -24.80 -16.73 5.31
CA LEU A 14 -25.35 -15.53 5.97
C LEU A 14 -25.36 -14.31 5.05
N ILE A 15 -24.40 -14.21 4.13
CA ILE A 15 -24.19 -13.02 3.31
C ILE A 15 -25.19 -13.01 2.16
N GLN A 16 -25.96 -11.92 2.01
CA GLN A 16 -26.99 -11.81 1.00
C GLN A 16 -26.54 -11.00 -0.22
N ASN A 17 -27.18 -11.24 -1.36
CA ASN A 17 -26.98 -10.42 -2.56
C ASN A 17 -27.18 -8.92 -2.26
N GLY A 18 -26.28 -8.08 -2.75
CA GLY A 18 -26.32 -6.64 -2.55
C GLY A 18 -25.72 -6.15 -1.22
N GLN A 19 -25.30 -7.05 -0.33
CA GLN A 19 -24.66 -6.66 0.93
C GLN A 19 -23.19 -6.25 0.73
N THR A 20 -22.68 -5.52 1.71
CA THR A 20 -21.28 -5.09 1.79
C THR A 20 -20.55 -5.87 2.87
N ILE A 21 -19.41 -6.44 2.50
CA ILE A 21 -18.48 -7.06 3.44
C ILE A 21 -17.24 -6.18 3.63
N GLY A 22 -16.84 -5.99 4.89
CA GLY A 22 -15.58 -5.39 5.27
C GLY A 22 -14.60 -6.46 5.73
N LEU A 23 -13.41 -6.50 5.15
CA LEU A 23 -12.43 -7.55 5.41
C LEU A 23 -11.22 -7.01 6.16
N SER A 24 -10.62 -7.83 7.01
CA SER A 24 -9.26 -7.60 7.51
C SER A 24 -8.24 -7.76 6.39
N GLY A 25 -6.99 -7.46 6.71
CA GLY A 25 -5.87 -7.60 5.81
C GLY A 25 -5.45 -6.31 5.13
N PHE A 26 -4.20 -6.35 4.68
CA PHE A 26 -3.57 -5.30 3.91
C PHE A 26 -2.47 -5.97 3.07
N THR A 27 -2.54 -5.89 1.74
CA THR A 27 -1.86 -6.80 0.83
C THR A 27 -2.38 -8.25 1.05
N PRO A 28 -1.74 -9.34 0.62
CA PRO A 28 -2.18 -10.69 0.96
C PRO A 28 -2.11 -11.02 2.45
N ALA A 29 -1.40 -10.20 3.25
CA ALA A 29 -1.20 -10.44 4.68
C ALA A 29 -2.46 -10.17 5.50
N GLY A 30 -2.86 -11.10 6.34
CA GLY A 30 -3.96 -10.95 7.29
C GLY A 30 -5.36 -10.86 6.66
N ALA A 31 -5.51 -11.20 5.39
CA ALA A 31 -6.80 -11.26 4.71
C ALA A 31 -7.50 -12.60 5.00
N PRO A 32 -8.83 -12.62 5.18
CA PRO A 32 -9.59 -13.86 5.30
C PRO A 32 -9.40 -14.75 4.06
N LYS A 33 -9.36 -16.07 4.27
CA LYS A 33 -9.04 -17.05 3.21
C LYS A 33 -10.14 -18.08 2.98
N CYS A 34 -10.86 -18.44 4.06
CA CYS A 34 -11.85 -19.49 4.02
C CYS A 34 -13.23 -18.97 3.57
N THR A 35 -13.73 -17.91 4.20
CA THR A 35 -15.06 -17.35 3.90
C THR A 35 -15.15 -16.76 2.49
N PRO A 36 -14.17 -15.99 1.97
CA PRO A 36 -14.22 -15.49 0.59
C PRO A 36 -14.28 -16.62 -0.45
N ALA A 37 -13.60 -17.74 -0.21
CA ALA A 37 -13.65 -18.89 -1.09
C ALA A 37 -15.06 -19.51 -1.17
N GLU A 38 -15.77 -19.62 -0.04
CA GLU A 38 -17.14 -20.16 -0.02
C GLU A 38 -18.17 -19.16 -0.58
N ILE A 39 -17.94 -17.84 -0.38
CA ILE A 39 -18.74 -16.81 -1.05
C ILE A 39 -18.60 -16.92 -2.58
N ALA A 40 -17.39 -17.12 -3.09
CA ALA A 40 -17.16 -17.31 -4.52
C ALA A 40 -17.89 -18.53 -5.07
N LYS A 41 -17.77 -19.69 -4.41
CA LYS A 41 -18.53 -20.91 -4.78
C LYS A 41 -20.04 -20.69 -4.78
N ARG A 42 -20.54 -19.99 -3.77
CA ARG A 42 -21.97 -19.65 -3.70
C ARG A 42 -22.38 -18.75 -4.85
N ALA A 43 -21.61 -17.72 -5.18
CA ALA A 43 -21.88 -16.85 -6.32
C ALA A 43 -21.98 -17.64 -7.62
N GLU A 44 -21.03 -18.55 -7.88
CA GLU A 44 -21.05 -19.43 -9.05
C GLU A 44 -22.32 -20.29 -9.09
N ALA A 45 -22.74 -20.87 -7.96
CA ALA A 45 -23.97 -21.67 -7.87
C ALA A 45 -25.24 -20.83 -8.11
N GLU A 46 -25.31 -19.62 -7.54
CA GLU A 46 -26.43 -18.71 -7.77
C GLU A 46 -26.52 -18.29 -9.25
N HIS A 47 -25.38 -17.93 -9.87
CA HIS A 47 -25.31 -17.56 -11.29
C HIS A 47 -25.70 -18.74 -12.20
N ALA A 48 -25.24 -19.95 -11.90
CA ALA A 48 -25.61 -21.15 -12.64
C ALA A 48 -27.11 -21.45 -12.56
N ALA A 49 -27.77 -21.05 -11.45
CA ALA A 49 -29.22 -21.17 -11.24
C ALA A 49 -30.00 -19.96 -11.80
N GLY A 50 -29.36 -19.03 -12.48
CA GLY A 50 -29.97 -17.83 -13.05
C GLY A 50 -30.34 -16.76 -12.03
N ARG A 51 -29.83 -16.84 -10.80
CA ARG A 51 -30.10 -15.86 -9.74
C ARG A 51 -28.91 -14.87 -9.60
N PRO A 52 -29.18 -13.59 -9.41
CA PRO A 52 -28.11 -12.61 -9.19
C PRO A 52 -27.46 -12.81 -7.82
N PHE A 53 -26.14 -12.75 -7.77
CA PHE A 53 -25.39 -12.67 -6.51
C PHE A 53 -24.14 -11.82 -6.70
N LYS A 54 -24.18 -10.62 -6.15
CA LYS A 54 -23.03 -9.69 -6.12
C LYS A 54 -22.99 -8.99 -4.76
N ILE A 55 -21.80 -8.67 -4.30
CA ILE A 55 -21.53 -7.99 -3.03
C ILE A 55 -20.55 -6.83 -3.24
N SER A 56 -20.60 -5.86 -2.34
CA SER A 56 -19.56 -4.84 -2.22
C SER A 56 -18.49 -5.31 -1.25
N VAL A 57 -17.21 -5.01 -1.56
CA VAL A 57 -16.06 -5.49 -0.78
C VAL A 57 -15.16 -4.33 -0.39
N PHE A 58 -14.96 -4.13 0.91
CA PHE A 58 -14.04 -3.15 1.48
C PHE A 58 -12.88 -3.84 2.19
N THR A 59 -11.66 -3.38 1.92
CA THR A 59 -10.44 -3.92 2.55
C THR A 59 -9.48 -2.80 2.92
N GLY A 60 -8.39 -3.12 3.61
CA GLY A 60 -7.32 -2.16 3.87
C GLY A 60 -6.60 -1.74 2.59
N ALA A 61 -6.29 -2.72 1.74
CA ALA A 61 -5.68 -2.55 0.43
C ALA A 61 -5.95 -3.80 -0.44
N SER A 62 -5.06 -4.12 -1.39
CA SER A 62 -5.12 -5.37 -2.16
C SER A 62 -5.18 -6.58 -1.23
N THR A 63 -5.84 -7.64 -1.66
CA THR A 63 -5.79 -8.95 -1.03
C THR A 63 -5.23 -9.99 -2.01
N GLY A 64 -5.07 -11.24 -1.57
CA GLY A 64 -4.52 -12.31 -2.38
C GLY A 64 -5.49 -12.94 -3.37
N GLN A 65 -5.04 -14.03 -3.99
CA GLN A 65 -5.85 -14.82 -4.90
C GLN A 65 -7.03 -15.48 -4.17
N SER A 66 -6.84 -15.85 -2.90
CA SER A 66 -7.88 -16.44 -2.04
C SER A 66 -9.07 -15.50 -1.75
N CYS A 67 -8.94 -14.22 -2.00
CA CYS A 67 -9.98 -13.21 -1.78
C CYS A 67 -10.29 -12.43 -3.08
N ASP A 68 -9.51 -11.38 -3.41
CA ASP A 68 -9.76 -10.55 -4.61
C ASP A 68 -9.84 -11.41 -5.89
N GLY A 69 -8.96 -12.41 -6.03
CA GLY A 69 -8.92 -13.27 -7.21
C GLY A 69 -10.14 -14.17 -7.32
N MET A 70 -10.46 -14.94 -6.27
CA MET A 70 -11.61 -15.88 -6.28
C MET A 70 -12.94 -15.14 -6.47
N LEU A 71 -13.18 -14.06 -5.70
CA LEU A 71 -14.39 -13.27 -5.82
C LEU A 71 -14.56 -12.62 -7.20
N SER A 72 -13.44 -12.15 -7.79
CA SER A 72 -13.45 -11.59 -9.16
C SER A 72 -13.76 -12.63 -10.21
N ASN A 73 -13.14 -13.81 -10.13
CA ASN A 73 -13.34 -14.90 -11.08
C ASN A 73 -14.78 -15.45 -11.01
N ALA A 74 -15.37 -15.52 -9.82
CA ALA A 74 -16.77 -15.89 -9.61
C ALA A 74 -17.77 -14.78 -9.98
N GLN A 75 -17.30 -13.62 -10.45
CA GLN A 75 -18.13 -12.45 -10.74
C GLN A 75 -19.00 -12.01 -9.54
N ALA A 76 -18.52 -12.26 -8.33
CA ALA A 76 -19.23 -11.99 -7.08
C ALA A 76 -19.15 -10.53 -6.62
N ILE A 77 -18.31 -9.70 -7.26
CA ILE A 77 -18.07 -8.31 -6.85
C ILE A 77 -18.92 -7.36 -7.69
N ASP A 78 -19.73 -6.53 -7.03
CA ASP A 78 -20.38 -5.38 -7.62
C ASP A 78 -19.51 -4.12 -7.51
N PHE A 79 -19.04 -3.83 -6.28
CA PHE A 79 -18.20 -2.68 -5.98
C PHE A 79 -17.01 -3.06 -5.08
N ARG A 80 -15.86 -2.45 -5.34
CA ARG A 80 -14.62 -2.69 -4.58
C ARG A 80 -13.88 -1.38 -4.30
N ALA A 81 -13.42 -1.20 -3.07
CA ALA A 81 -12.51 -0.13 -2.65
C ALA A 81 -11.54 -0.67 -1.58
N PRO A 82 -10.33 -0.05 -1.42
CA PRO A 82 -9.75 1.04 -2.18
C PRO A 82 -8.85 0.53 -3.33
N TYR A 83 -7.73 -0.04 -3.00
CA TYR A 83 -6.60 -0.39 -3.86
C TYR A 83 -6.54 -1.90 -4.11
N THR A 84 -6.20 -2.30 -5.32
CA THR A 84 -5.87 -3.71 -5.60
C THR A 84 -4.89 -3.86 -6.77
N THR A 85 -4.01 -4.85 -6.67
CA THR A 85 -3.08 -5.27 -7.73
C THR A 85 -3.38 -6.66 -8.27
N ASN A 86 -4.44 -7.32 -7.79
CA ASN A 86 -4.78 -8.67 -8.25
C ASN A 86 -5.06 -8.66 -9.76
N PRO A 87 -4.41 -9.53 -10.56
CA PRO A 87 -4.53 -9.51 -12.02
C PRO A 87 -5.93 -9.87 -12.53
N ASP A 88 -6.64 -10.78 -11.88
CA ASP A 88 -8.00 -11.17 -12.27
C ASP A 88 -8.98 -10.03 -12.01
N PHE A 89 -8.88 -9.42 -10.84
CA PHE A 89 -9.65 -8.23 -10.49
C PHE A 89 -9.41 -7.10 -11.49
N ARG A 90 -8.15 -6.76 -11.75
CA ARG A 90 -7.74 -5.70 -12.68
C ARG A 90 -8.26 -5.92 -14.09
N LYS A 91 -8.30 -7.18 -14.54
CA LYS A 91 -8.88 -7.57 -15.83
C LYS A 91 -10.38 -7.20 -15.90
N ASN A 92 -11.13 -7.49 -14.84
CA ASN A 92 -12.57 -7.21 -14.77
C ASN A 92 -12.84 -5.69 -14.69
N VAL A 93 -12.04 -4.93 -13.93
CA VAL A 93 -12.11 -3.46 -13.93
C VAL A 93 -11.89 -2.88 -15.33
N ASN A 94 -10.83 -3.34 -16.02
CA ASN A 94 -10.50 -2.85 -17.37
C ASN A 94 -11.52 -3.28 -18.45
N ARG A 95 -12.44 -4.19 -18.12
CA ARG A 95 -13.57 -4.60 -18.96
C ARG A 95 -14.90 -3.96 -18.58
N ASN A 96 -14.91 -3.13 -17.52
CA ASN A 96 -16.12 -2.56 -16.92
C ASN A 96 -17.11 -3.62 -16.42
N GLU A 97 -16.61 -4.76 -15.94
CA GLU A 97 -17.44 -5.88 -15.42
C GLU A 97 -17.76 -5.71 -13.92
N LEU A 98 -17.06 -4.82 -13.22
CA LEU A 98 -17.30 -4.44 -11.84
C LEU A 98 -16.97 -2.96 -11.60
N ASN A 99 -17.53 -2.38 -10.55
CA ASN A 99 -17.28 -1.01 -10.13
C ASN A 99 -16.08 -0.98 -9.17
N TYR A 100 -15.16 -0.04 -9.40
CA TYR A 100 -13.96 0.13 -8.59
C TYR A 100 -13.75 1.60 -8.24
N SER A 101 -13.52 1.88 -6.96
CA SER A 101 -13.10 3.21 -6.51
C SER A 101 -11.68 3.14 -5.96
N ASP A 102 -10.78 3.86 -6.63
CA ASP A 102 -9.42 4.06 -6.16
C ASP A 102 -9.38 5.21 -5.15
N LEU A 103 -8.85 4.96 -3.97
CA LEU A 103 -8.83 5.91 -2.86
C LEU A 103 -7.46 5.93 -2.20
N ASN A 104 -7.04 7.10 -1.71
CA ASN A 104 -5.94 7.18 -0.77
C ASN A 104 -6.24 6.33 0.47
N LEU A 105 -5.28 5.53 0.90
CA LEU A 105 -5.49 4.55 1.97
C LEU A 105 -5.80 5.23 3.32
N SER A 106 -5.26 6.43 3.55
CA SER A 106 -5.61 7.25 4.73
C SER A 106 -7.09 7.58 4.82
N ASN A 107 -7.78 7.69 3.67
CA ASN A 107 -9.16 8.12 3.60
C ASN A 107 -10.18 6.97 3.65
N MET A 108 -9.77 5.73 3.42
CA MET A 108 -10.70 4.61 3.29
C MET A 108 -11.59 4.44 4.53
N ALA A 109 -10.99 4.33 5.72
CA ALA A 109 -11.72 4.17 6.97
C ALA A 109 -12.63 5.38 7.26
N THR A 110 -12.16 6.57 6.98
CA THR A 110 -12.93 7.81 7.14
C THR A 110 -14.16 7.83 6.23
N GLN A 111 -14.03 7.48 4.95
CA GLN A 111 -15.16 7.46 4.02
C GLN A 111 -16.21 6.39 4.36
N ILE A 112 -15.77 5.25 4.91
CA ILE A 112 -16.70 4.25 5.45
C ILE A 112 -17.48 4.84 6.64
N ARG A 113 -16.80 5.48 7.60
CA ARG A 113 -17.45 6.12 8.77
C ARG A 113 -18.42 7.22 8.39
N GLN A 114 -18.11 7.98 7.35
CA GLN A 114 -18.98 9.03 6.81
C GLN A 114 -20.16 8.51 5.99
N GLY A 115 -20.18 7.22 5.70
CA GLY A 115 -21.24 6.58 4.90
C GLY A 115 -21.16 6.86 3.39
N TYR A 116 -20.07 7.46 2.90
CA TYR A 116 -19.91 7.79 1.46
C TYR A 116 -19.82 6.53 0.58
N LEU A 117 -19.34 5.43 1.14
CA LEU A 117 -19.21 4.15 0.44
C LEU A 117 -20.41 3.21 0.70
N GLY A 118 -21.42 3.68 1.44
CA GLY A 118 -22.54 2.86 1.88
C GLY A 118 -22.30 2.16 3.21
N GLN A 119 -23.27 1.32 3.59
CA GLN A 119 -23.28 0.60 4.87
C GLN A 119 -22.42 -0.66 4.80
N VAL A 120 -21.65 -0.96 5.85
CA VAL A 120 -21.01 -2.27 6.03
C VAL A 120 -22.00 -3.20 6.72
N ASN A 121 -22.32 -4.33 6.11
CA ASN A 121 -23.19 -5.35 6.71
C ASN A 121 -22.38 -6.32 7.57
N TRP A 122 -21.34 -6.89 7.06
CA TRP A 122 -20.52 -7.91 7.72
C TRP A 122 -19.06 -7.50 7.84
N ALA A 123 -18.45 -7.76 8.98
CA ALA A 123 -17.00 -7.76 9.11
C ALA A 123 -16.49 -9.20 9.15
N ILE A 124 -15.52 -9.54 8.29
CA ILE A 124 -14.88 -10.84 8.26
C ILE A 124 -13.40 -10.64 8.57
N ILE A 125 -12.95 -11.13 9.72
CA ILE A 125 -11.67 -10.76 10.32
C ILE A 125 -10.82 -11.99 10.54
N GLU A 126 -9.64 -12.03 9.93
CA GLU A 126 -8.63 -13.01 10.28
C GLU A 126 -7.94 -12.61 11.60
N ALA A 127 -7.84 -13.55 12.51
CA ALA A 127 -7.24 -13.35 13.83
C ALA A 127 -6.34 -14.52 14.24
N CYS A 128 -5.28 -14.22 15.01
CA CYS A 128 -4.45 -15.26 15.65
C CYS A 128 -5.00 -15.69 17.00
N ALA A 129 -5.86 -14.86 17.60
CA ALA A 129 -6.59 -15.19 18.83
C ALA A 129 -7.82 -14.31 18.98
N VAL A 130 -8.83 -14.82 19.70
CA VAL A 130 -9.98 -14.05 20.16
C VAL A 130 -10.29 -14.42 21.60
N GLU A 131 -10.43 -13.42 22.47
CA GLU A 131 -10.63 -13.63 23.91
C GLU A 131 -11.87 -12.88 24.38
N LYS A 132 -12.68 -13.54 25.19
CA LYS A 132 -13.83 -12.92 25.82
C LYS A 132 -13.44 -12.36 27.19
N VAL A 133 -13.63 -11.05 27.38
CA VAL A 133 -13.31 -10.33 28.61
C VAL A 133 -14.57 -9.60 29.08
N GLY A 134 -15.30 -10.23 30.00
CA GLY A 134 -16.61 -9.73 30.43
C GLY A 134 -17.61 -9.71 29.28
N THR A 135 -18.17 -8.56 28.97
CA THR A 135 -19.08 -8.32 27.84
C THR A 135 -18.36 -8.00 26.54
N LYS A 136 -17.02 -7.80 26.58
CA LYS A 136 -16.19 -7.46 25.43
C LYS A 136 -15.50 -8.69 24.86
N ALA A 137 -15.07 -8.57 23.63
CA ALA A 137 -14.15 -9.48 22.97
C ALA A 137 -12.91 -8.70 22.50
N HIS A 138 -11.75 -9.28 22.71
CA HIS A 138 -10.47 -8.80 22.20
C HIS A 138 -10.06 -9.66 21.03
N ILE A 139 -9.99 -9.07 19.83
CA ILE A 139 -9.62 -9.73 18.57
C ILE A 139 -8.17 -9.36 18.29
N TYR A 140 -7.27 -10.33 18.35
CA TYR A 140 -5.86 -10.14 18.05
C TYR A 140 -5.65 -10.45 16.57
N LEU A 141 -5.35 -9.40 15.79
CA LEU A 141 -5.14 -9.50 14.35
C LEU A 141 -3.87 -10.29 14.02
N THR A 142 -3.78 -10.79 12.81
CA THR A 142 -2.62 -11.54 12.31
C THR A 142 -1.54 -10.58 11.77
N ALA A 143 -1.21 -10.65 10.50
CA ALA A 143 -0.08 -9.92 9.91
C ALA A 143 -0.42 -8.50 9.41
N ALA A 144 -1.65 -8.01 9.60
CA ALA A 144 -2.03 -6.67 9.15
C ALA A 144 -3.13 -6.03 9.98
N GLY A 145 -3.05 -4.68 10.15
CA GLY A 145 -4.08 -3.87 10.78
C GLY A 145 -5.24 -3.52 9.83
N GLY A 146 -4.91 -3.09 8.63
CA GLY A 146 -5.88 -2.70 7.60
C GLY A 146 -6.94 -1.73 8.09
N ILE A 147 -8.19 -1.99 7.71
CA ILE A 147 -9.39 -1.26 8.18
C ILE A 147 -10.17 -2.04 9.23
N SER A 148 -9.57 -3.08 9.82
CA SER A 148 -10.23 -4.01 10.72
C SER A 148 -11.00 -3.34 11.87
N PRO A 149 -10.46 -2.34 12.59
CA PRO A 149 -11.21 -1.68 13.67
C PRO A 149 -12.48 -1.00 13.16
N THR A 150 -12.38 -0.29 12.04
CA THR A 150 -13.51 0.46 11.46
C THR A 150 -14.64 -0.46 11.00
N VAL A 151 -14.32 -1.54 10.28
CA VAL A 151 -15.36 -2.48 9.81
C VAL A 151 -15.95 -3.27 10.96
N CYS A 152 -15.17 -3.63 11.97
CA CYS A 152 -15.69 -4.23 13.20
C CYS A 152 -16.67 -3.31 13.93
N ARG A 153 -16.37 -2.01 14.01
CA ARG A 153 -17.22 -1.01 14.66
C ARG A 153 -18.55 -0.84 13.92
N LEU A 154 -18.53 -0.85 12.60
CA LEU A 154 -19.66 -0.43 11.76
C LEU A 154 -20.53 -1.57 11.19
N ALA A 155 -20.06 -2.81 11.19
CA ALA A 155 -20.82 -3.95 10.68
C ALA A 155 -22.18 -4.08 11.37
N THR A 156 -23.27 -4.04 10.62
CA THR A 156 -24.65 -4.01 11.18
C THR A 156 -25.20 -5.38 11.50
N GLU A 157 -24.82 -6.40 10.73
CA GLU A 157 -25.27 -7.79 10.92
C GLU A 157 -24.35 -8.55 11.92
N GLY A 158 -23.07 -8.23 11.93
CA GLY A 158 -22.13 -8.82 12.89
C GLY A 158 -20.72 -9.05 12.34
N ILE A 159 -19.96 -9.78 13.17
CA ILE A 159 -18.54 -10.05 12.94
C ILE A 159 -18.35 -11.56 12.84
N ILE A 160 -17.68 -12.00 11.79
CA ILE A 160 -17.22 -13.38 11.58
C ILE A 160 -15.70 -13.40 11.76
N ILE A 161 -15.19 -14.30 12.58
CA ILE A 161 -13.76 -14.44 12.84
C ILE A 161 -13.23 -15.68 12.12
N GLU A 162 -12.21 -15.54 11.29
CA GLU A 162 -11.36 -16.64 10.85
C GLU A 162 -10.17 -16.76 11.82
N LEU A 163 -10.22 -17.72 12.72
CA LEU A 163 -9.16 -18.01 13.66
C LEU A 163 -8.10 -18.85 12.96
N ASN A 164 -7.05 -18.19 12.48
CA ASN A 164 -6.03 -18.82 11.64
C ASN A 164 -4.85 -19.32 12.46
N ALA A 165 -4.78 -20.63 12.66
CA ALA A 165 -3.74 -21.30 13.43
C ALA A 165 -2.34 -21.25 12.78
N PHE A 166 -2.24 -20.86 11.51
CA PHE A 166 -0.95 -20.59 10.86
C PHE A 166 -0.20 -19.43 11.55
N HIS A 167 -0.94 -18.44 12.05
CA HIS A 167 -0.40 -17.30 12.76
C HIS A 167 -0.27 -17.58 14.25
N SER A 168 0.95 -17.46 14.76
CA SER A 168 1.24 -17.77 16.16
C SER A 168 0.57 -16.78 17.13
N PRO A 169 -0.10 -17.24 18.18
CA PRO A 169 -0.56 -16.38 19.25
C PRO A 169 0.55 -15.60 20.00
N LYS A 170 1.82 -15.96 19.80
CA LYS A 170 2.96 -15.17 20.30
C LYS A 170 3.02 -13.78 19.70
N SER A 171 2.38 -13.55 18.52
CA SER A 171 2.30 -12.24 17.87
C SER A 171 1.37 -11.26 18.59
N LYS A 172 0.62 -11.66 19.61
CA LYS A 172 -0.14 -10.75 20.45
C LYS A 172 0.78 -9.64 20.96
N GLY A 173 0.37 -8.37 20.75
CA GLY A 173 1.14 -7.22 21.20
C GLY A 173 1.98 -6.54 20.14
N ILE A 174 2.12 -7.08 18.91
CA ILE A 174 2.77 -6.32 17.82
C ILE A 174 1.88 -5.22 17.24
N HIS A 175 0.57 -5.34 17.39
CA HIS A 175 -0.37 -4.33 16.95
C HIS A 175 -0.47 -3.15 17.93
N ASP A 176 -0.76 -1.98 17.36
CA ASP A 176 -1.10 -0.74 18.06
C ASP A 176 -2.39 -0.20 17.41
N VAL A 177 -3.52 -0.75 17.83
CA VAL A 177 -4.84 -0.40 17.32
C VAL A 177 -5.31 0.86 18.00
N TYR A 178 -5.22 1.97 17.29
CA TYR A 178 -5.76 3.26 17.72
C TYR A 178 -6.91 3.63 16.77
N GLU A 179 -8.08 3.90 17.33
CA GLU A 179 -9.25 4.34 16.59
C GLU A 179 -9.35 5.87 16.67
N ILE A 180 -9.34 6.52 15.50
CA ILE A 180 -9.51 7.97 15.41
C ILE A 180 -10.96 8.32 15.71
N GLU A 181 -11.18 9.36 16.51
CA GLU A 181 -12.50 9.94 16.76
C GLU A 181 -13.12 10.48 15.46
N ASP A 182 -14.43 10.51 15.43
CA ASP A 182 -15.15 11.06 14.28
C ASP A 182 -15.10 12.59 14.26
N HIS A 183 -15.20 13.16 13.07
CA HIS A 183 -15.26 14.61 12.93
C HIS A 183 -16.51 15.20 13.63
N PRO A 184 -16.43 16.41 14.18
CA PRO A 184 -15.29 17.33 14.24
C PRO A 184 -14.40 17.18 15.48
N HIS A 185 -14.52 16.07 16.23
CA HIS A 185 -13.93 15.89 17.58
C HIS A 185 -12.55 15.18 17.56
N ARG A 186 -11.87 15.14 16.42
CA ARG A 186 -10.55 14.51 16.30
C ARG A 186 -9.51 15.20 17.15
N THR A 187 -8.78 14.40 17.92
CA THR A 187 -7.62 14.85 18.69
C THR A 187 -6.33 14.54 17.91
N PRO A 188 -5.23 15.27 18.18
CA PRO A 188 -3.93 14.97 17.58
C PRO A 188 -3.47 13.54 17.86
N ILE A 189 -2.98 12.85 16.84
CA ILE A 189 -2.41 11.50 16.99
C ILE A 189 -1.01 11.62 17.56
N MET A 190 -0.80 11.19 18.82
CA MET A 190 0.44 11.42 19.58
C MET A 190 1.54 10.40 19.25
N ILE A 191 1.85 10.25 17.97
CA ILE A 191 3.00 9.49 17.47
C ILE A 191 4.11 10.47 17.09
N THR A 192 5.27 10.35 17.73
CA THR A 192 6.47 11.16 17.49
C THR A 192 7.66 10.34 17.02
N LYS A 193 7.58 9.01 17.17
CA LYS A 193 8.58 8.03 16.73
C LYS A 193 7.89 6.83 16.10
N ALA A 194 8.54 6.15 15.20
CA ALA A 194 8.01 4.95 14.58
C ALA A 194 7.61 3.86 15.60
N SER A 195 8.33 3.76 16.73
CA SER A 195 8.08 2.77 17.79
C SER A 195 7.00 3.18 18.81
N ASP A 196 6.46 4.42 18.78
CA ASP A 196 5.46 4.85 19.76
C ASP A 196 4.19 3.98 19.65
N ARG A 197 3.58 3.67 20.79
CA ARG A 197 2.31 2.97 20.90
C ARG A 197 1.32 3.82 21.67
N ILE A 198 0.16 4.02 21.08
CA ILE A 198 -0.90 4.89 21.61
C ILE A 198 -2.26 4.22 21.72
N GLY A 199 -2.38 3.03 21.15
CA GLY A 199 -3.60 2.25 21.09
C GLY A 199 -3.54 0.96 21.92
N LYS A 200 -4.38 0.00 21.54
CA LYS A 200 -4.48 -1.32 22.15
C LYS A 200 -3.83 -2.39 21.27
N PRO A 201 -3.38 -3.51 21.82
CA PRO A 201 -2.82 -4.60 21.00
C PRO A 201 -3.89 -5.47 20.31
N TYR A 202 -5.15 -5.06 20.36
CA TYR A 202 -6.30 -5.81 19.82
C TYR A 202 -7.41 -4.84 19.37
N VAL A 203 -8.31 -5.35 18.54
CA VAL A 203 -9.60 -4.71 18.26
C VAL A 203 -10.59 -5.12 19.35
N GLU A 204 -11.22 -4.15 20.02
CA GLU A 204 -12.21 -4.39 21.08
C GLU A 204 -13.63 -4.19 20.54
N VAL A 205 -14.48 -5.19 20.74
CA VAL A 205 -15.89 -5.13 20.36
C VAL A 205 -16.79 -5.70 21.45
N ASP A 206 -18.10 -5.46 21.37
CA ASP A 206 -19.03 -6.21 22.21
C ASP A 206 -19.05 -7.68 21.77
N ALA A 207 -18.87 -8.60 22.73
CA ALA A 207 -18.77 -10.02 22.43
C ALA A 207 -20.03 -10.60 21.76
N SER A 208 -21.19 -10.00 21.98
CA SER A 208 -22.46 -10.37 21.33
C SER A 208 -22.47 -10.10 19.82
N ARG A 209 -21.59 -9.26 19.32
CA ARG A 209 -21.48 -8.96 17.89
C ARG A 209 -20.71 -10.01 17.10
N ILE A 210 -19.98 -10.90 17.77
CA ILE A 210 -19.31 -12.03 17.13
C ILE A 210 -20.32 -13.13 16.88
N VAL A 211 -20.72 -13.30 15.61
CA VAL A 211 -21.72 -14.27 15.18
C VAL A 211 -21.16 -15.69 15.15
N GLY A 212 -19.88 -15.82 14.79
CA GLY A 212 -19.21 -17.12 14.80
C GLY A 212 -17.72 -17.03 14.55
N VAL A 213 -17.06 -18.15 14.86
CA VAL A 213 -15.60 -18.33 14.70
C VAL A 213 -15.37 -19.57 13.84
N ILE A 214 -14.58 -19.39 12.79
CA ILE A 214 -14.17 -20.42 11.83
C ILE A 214 -12.73 -20.80 12.14
N ASP A 215 -12.46 -22.08 12.34
CA ASP A 215 -11.09 -22.55 12.47
C ASP A 215 -10.44 -22.65 11.09
N CYS A 216 -9.28 -21.99 10.94
CA CYS A 216 -8.53 -21.88 9.70
C CYS A 216 -7.05 -22.22 9.98
N ASN A 217 -6.34 -22.75 8.97
CA ASN A 217 -4.90 -22.98 9.03
C ASN A 217 -4.31 -22.85 7.63
N VAL A 218 -4.27 -21.61 7.13
CA VAL A 218 -3.85 -21.27 5.76
C VAL A 218 -2.80 -20.16 5.80
N PRO A 219 -1.64 -20.33 5.16
CA PRO A 219 -0.60 -19.30 5.11
C PRO A 219 -1.05 -18.09 4.32
N ASP A 220 -0.39 -16.94 4.58
CA ASP A 220 -0.50 -15.76 3.72
C ASP A 220 0.10 -16.02 2.33
N GLU A 221 -0.48 -15.41 1.31
CA GLU A 221 -0.04 -15.56 -0.08
C GLU A 221 1.12 -14.61 -0.46
N ALA A 222 1.85 -14.12 0.53
CA ALA A 222 3.01 -13.30 0.31
C ALA A 222 4.13 -14.11 -0.38
N ARG A 223 4.74 -13.49 -1.39
CA ARG A 223 5.81 -14.12 -2.18
C ARG A 223 7.09 -13.34 -2.01
N ALA A 224 8.23 -14.05 -2.06
CA ALA A 224 9.52 -13.40 -2.17
C ALA A 224 9.59 -12.57 -3.45
N PHE A 225 10.14 -11.39 -3.34
CA PHE A 225 10.47 -10.57 -4.51
C PHE A 225 11.75 -11.09 -5.15
N LYS A 226 11.85 -10.88 -6.46
CA LYS A 226 13.06 -11.21 -7.21
C LYS A 226 14.21 -10.32 -6.74
N ASP A 227 15.43 -10.85 -6.82
CA ASP A 227 16.61 -10.04 -6.63
C ASP A 227 16.62 -8.86 -7.61
N PRO A 228 17.15 -7.69 -7.19
CA PRO A 228 17.28 -6.54 -8.06
C PRO A 228 18.11 -6.87 -9.30
N ASP A 229 17.61 -6.51 -10.46
CA ASP A 229 18.38 -6.54 -11.71
C ASP A 229 19.42 -5.39 -11.74
N PRO A 230 20.32 -5.33 -12.72
CA PRO A 230 21.34 -4.29 -12.80
C PRO A 230 20.79 -2.86 -12.86
N ILE A 231 19.66 -2.64 -13.57
CA ILE A 231 18.99 -1.33 -13.66
C ILE A 231 18.45 -0.93 -12.28
N THR A 232 17.72 -1.83 -11.67
CA THR A 232 17.12 -1.62 -10.33
C THR A 232 18.22 -1.39 -9.27
N SER A 233 19.32 -2.13 -9.35
CA SER A 233 20.46 -1.98 -8.45
C SER A 233 21.13 -0.61 -8.61
N GLN A 234 21.29 -0.12 -9.86
CA GLN A 234 21.85 1.20 -10.14
C GLN A 234 20.94 2.31 -9.60
N ILE A 235 19.61 2.17 -9.77
CA ILE A 235 18.64 3.11 -9.18
C ILE A 235 18.79 3.14 -7.66
N GLY A 236 18.89 1.97 -7.02
CA GLY A 236 19.11 1.86 -5.57
C GLY A 236 20.36 2.57 -5.10
N GLN A 237 21.47 2.42 -5.84
CA GLN A 237 22.72 3.13 -5.55
C GLN A 237 22.57 4.64 -5.73
N ASN A 238 21.95 5.10 -6.82
CA ASN A 238 21.70 6.52 -7.08
C ASN A 238 20.86 7.17 -5.97
N VAL A 239 19.86 6.47 -5.43
CA VAL A 239 19.07 6.93 -4.29
C VAL A 239 19.95 7.04 -3.04
N ALA A 240 20.75 6.02 -2.72
CA ALA A 240 21.63 6.03 -1.54
C ALA A 240 22.64 7.17 -1.62
N ASP A 241 23.28 7.37 -2.77
CA ASP A 241 24.24 8.46 -3.01
C ASP A 241 23.57 9.84 -2.88
N PHE A 242 22.36 10.00 -3.39
CA PHE A 242 21.58 11.22 -3.26
C PHE A 242 21.24 11.54 -1.81
N LEU A 243 20.77 10.55 -1.05
CA LEU A 243 20.47 10.74 0.37
C LEU A 243 21.74 11.07 1.18
N LEU A 244 22.83 10.40 0.90
CA LEU A 244 24.11 10.66 1.55
C LEU A 244 24.64 12.07 1.22
N ALA A 245 24.54 12.50 -0.03
CA ALA A 245 24.93 13.86 -0.43
C ALA A 245 24.08 14.92 0.29
N ASN A 246 22.76 14.71 0.41
CA ASN A 246 21.87 15.60 1.16
C ASN A 246 22.23 15.63 2.66
N MET A 247 22.58 14.49 3.24
CA MET A 247 23.02 14.43 4.64
C MET A 247 24.33 15.21 4.86
N ARG A 248 25.31 15.05 3.98
CA ARG A 248 26.59 15.78 4.04
C ARG A 248 26.41 17.30 3.87
N GLN A 249 25.38 17.73 3.14
CA GLN A 249 25.02 19.13 2.98
C GLN A 249 24.17 19.69 4.13
N GLY A 250 23.79 18.86 5.10
CA GLY A 250 22.90 19.25 6.21
C GLY A 250 21.43 19.43 5.82
N LEU A 251 21.03 18.95 4.64
CA LEU A 251 19.64 18.97 4.16
C LEU A 251 18.82 17.80 4.70
N ILE A 252 19.48 16.78 5.20
CA ILE A 252 18.90 15.68 5.96
C ILE A 252 19.55 15.70 7.35
N PRO A 253 18.77 15.51 8.44
CA PRO A 253 19.32 15.49 9.79
C PRO A 253 20.42 14.43 9.98
N PRO A 254 21.43 14.67 10.84
CA PRO A 254 22.47 13.68 11.13
C PRO A 254 21.96 12.36 11.69
N THR A 255 20.78 12.36 12.29
CA THR A 255 20.08 11.18 12.79
C THR A 255 19.35 10.40 11.69
N PHE A 256 19.42 10.88 10.46
CA PHE A 256 18.70 10.42 9.29
C PHE A 256 17.17 10.63 9.41
N LEU A 257 16.41 10.15 8.41
CA LEU A 257 14.95 10.24 8.34
C LEU A 257 14.32 8.87 8.57
N ASN A 258 13.05 8.85 8.92
CA ASN A 258 12.27 7.62 8.82
C ASN A 258 12.08 7.28 7.34
N LEU A 259 12.30 6.04 6.94
CA LEU A 259 12.11 5.62 5.55
C LEU A 259 10.70 5.04 5.34
N GLN A 260 10.01 5.54 4.33
CA GLN A 260 8.92 4.83 3.70
C GLN A 260 9.46 4.24 2.40
N SER A 261 9.19 2.98 2.18
CA SER A 261 9.59 2.27 0.98
C SER A 261 8.37 1.55 0.39
N GLY A 262 8.19 1.71 -0.92
CA GLY A 262 7.21 0.92 -1.67
C GLY A 262 7.54 -0.57 -1.63
N VAL A 263 6.74 -1.37 -2.30
CA VAL A 263 6.95 -2.82 -2.42
C VAL A 263 7.74 -3.17 -3.70
N GLY A 264 8.56 -4.21 -3.65
CA GLY A 264 9.21 -4.79 -4.82
C GLY A 264 10.74 -4.70 -4.81
N SER A 265 11.34 -5.15 -5.92
CA SER A 265 12.81 -5.23 -6.07
C SER A 265 13.49 -3.86 -5.98
N GLY A 266 12.84 -2.79 -6.47
CA GLY A 266 13.38 -1.42 -6.38
C GLY A 266 13.54 -0.95 -4.93
N ALA A 267 12.52 -1.17 -4.11
CA ALA A 267 12.56 -0.90 -2.68
C ALA A 267 13.69 -1.67 -1.98
N ASN A 268 13.82 -2.96 -2.29
CA ASN A 268 14.86 -3.82 -1.73
C ASN A 268 16.27 -3.37 -2.18
N ALA A 269 16.43 -2.89 -3.42
CA ALA A 269 17.71 -2.36 -3.91
C ALA A 269 18.15 -1.11 -3.11
N VAL A 270 17.22 -0.18 -2.88
CA VAL A 270 17.52 1.02 -2.05
C VAL A 270 17.89 0.63 -0.62
N LEU A 271 17.09 -0.23 0.01
CA LEU A 271 17.36 -0.69 1.37
C LEU A 271 18.68 -1.44 1.48
N GLY A 272 19.01 -2.27 0.49
CA GLY A 272 20.30 -2.97 0.41
C GLY A 272 21.47 -2.00 0.31
N ALA A 273 21.39 -0.99 -0.57
CA ALA A 273 22.42 0.03 -0.73
C ALA A 273 22.60 0.86 0.56
N LEU A 274 21.52 1.30 1.20
CA LEU A 274 21.56 2.04 2.47
C LEU A 274 22.09 1.17 3.63
N GLY A 275 21.72 -0.11 3.67
CA GLY A 275 22.16 -1.06 4.69
C GLY A 275 23.70 -1.28 4.64
N GLN A 276 24.28 -1.28 3.45
CA GLN A 276 25.73 -1.46 3.25
C GLN A 276 26.53 -0.16 3.44
N CYS A 277 25.90 0.99 3.34
CA CYS A 277 26.59 2.28 3.47
C CYS A 277 26.89 2.61 4.94
N GLN A 278 28.15 2.58 5.32
CA GLN A 278 28.62 2.84 6.69
C GLN A 278 28.42 4.30 7.14
N GLU A 279 28.35 5.24 6.19
CA GLU A 279 28.16 6.66 6.49
C GLU A 279 26.70 6.98 6.83
N VAL A 280 25.74 6.17 6.39
CA VAL A 280 24.34 6.29 6.78
C VAL A 280 24.18 5.73 8.20
N PRO A 281 23.67 6.51 9.17
CA PRO A 281 23.44 6.00 10.52
C PRO A 281 22.34 4.94 10.53
N ASN A 282 22.21 4.23 11.64
CA ASN A 282 21.07 3.34 11.85
C ASN A 282 19.77 4.17 11.85
N PHE A 283 18.72 3.67 11.21
CA PHE A 283 17.50 4.42 10.93
C PHE A 283 16.23 3.68 11.33
N ASN A 284 15.12 4.38 11.27
CA ASN A 284 13.79 3.80 11.50
C ASN A 284 13.02 3.71 10.18
N ILE A 285 12.03 2.82 10.15
CA ILE A 285 11.09 2.67 9.04
C ILE A 285 9.69 3.06 9.53
N TYR A 286 9.03 3.91 8.76
CA TYR A 286 7.62 4.23 8.91
C TYR A 286 6.97 4.13 7.53
N THR A 287 6.25 3.06 7.30
CA THR A 287 5.75 2.66 5.98
C THR A 287 4.36 2.03 6.08
N GLU A 288 3.76 1.67 4.98
CA GLU A 288 2.53 0.88 4.98
C GLU A 288 2.80 -0.63 4.92
N VAL A 289 3.86 -1.06 4.23
CA VAL A 289 4.16 -2.49 4.03
C VAL A 289 5.60 -2.78 4.42
N LEU A 290 5.80 -3.76 5.29
CA LEU A 290 7.11 -4.33 5.60
C LEU A 290 7.31 -5.63 4.83
N GLN A 291 8.49 -5.75 4.21
CA GLN A 291 8.96 -6.92 3.47
C GLN A 291 10.12 -7.58 4.23
N ASP A 292 10.71 -8.63 3.64
CA ASP A 292 11.81 -9.37 4.27
C ASP A 292 13.06 -8.52 4.50
N ALA A 293 13.43 -7.63 3.57
CA ALA A 293 14.65 -6.83 3.67
C ALA A 293 14.69 -5.90 4.91
N PRO A 294 13.64 -5.14 5.27
CA PRO A 294 13.59 -4.42 6.54
C PRO A 294 13.77 -5.30 7.77
N VAL A 295 13.18 -6.49 7.79
CA VAL A 295 13.29 -7.45 8.91
C VAL A 295 14.72 -7.93 9.05
N GLN A 296 15.39 -8.25 7.93
CA GLN A 296 16.80 -8.63 7.93
C GLN A 296 17.69 -7.49 8.46
N LEU A 297 17.51 -6.27 7.95
CA LEU A 297 18.24 -5.10 8.42
C LEU A 297 18.01 -4.79 9.91
N MET A 298 16.81 -5.14 10.43
CA MET A 298 16.52 -5.03 11.87
C MET A 298 17.34 -6.04 12.69
N ARG A 299 17.48 -7.28 12.21
CA ARG A 299 18.34 -8.30 12.83
C ARG A 299 19.82 -7.90 12.81
N GLU A 300 20.26 -7.24 11.75
CA GLU A 300 21.62 -6.70 11.59
C GLU A 300 21.85 -5.40 12.42
N GLY A 301 20.81 -4.87 13.05
CA GLY A 301 20.87 -3.64 13.86
C GLY A 301 20.94 -2.35 13.06
N ARG A 302 20.75 -2.40 11.73
CA ARG A 302 20.70 -1.22 10.86
C ARG A 302 19.33 -0.52 10.95
N VAL A 303 18.25 -1.26 11.06
CA VAL A 303 16.92 -0.75 11.33
C VAL A 303 16.63 -0.85 12.83
N LEU A 304 16.42 0.30 13.48
CA LEU A 304 16.20 0.38 14.92
C LEU A 304 14.78 -0.01 15.32
N SER A 305 13.80 0.47 14.57
CA SER A 305 12.39 0.12 14.72
C SER A 305 11.65 0.28 13.40
N ALA A 306 10.52 -0.40 13.25
CA ALA A 306 9.66 -0.29 12.09
C ALA A 306 8.19 -0.22 12.48
N SER A 307 7.46 0.69 11.87
CA SER A 307 6.01 0.83 11.97
C SER A 307 5.39 0.66 10.59
N ALA A 308 4.34 -0.18 10.50
CA ALA A 308 3.65 -0.43 9.24
C ALA A 308 2.17 -0.76 9.45
N CYS A 309 1.44 -0.88 8.35
CA CYS A 309 0.10 -1.47 8.33
C CYS A 309 0.16 -3.00 8.23
N SER A 310 1.14 -3.55 7.49
CA SER A 310 1.24 -5.00 7.26
C SER A 310 2.67 -5.53 7.23
N LEU A 311 2.79 -6.82 7.60
CA LEU A 311 3.93 -7.68 7.37
C LEU A 311 3.66 -8.52 6.12
N THR A 312 4.09 -8.03 4.95
CA THR A 312 4.00 -8.77 3.69
C THR A 312 5.34 -9.46 3.42
N VAL A 313 5.67 -10.37 4.28
CA VAL A 313 6.92 -11.12 4.29
C VAL A 313 6.70 -12.57 3.87
N THR A 314 7.76 -13.23 3.45
CA THR A 314 7.70 -14.68 3.19
C THR A 314 7.30 -15.46 4.44
N ASN A 315 6.69 -16.62 4.25
CA ASN A 315 6.26 -17.45 5.38
C ASN A 315 7.42 -17.86 6.30
N ASP A 316 8.62 -18.04 5.76
CA ASP A 316 9.81 -18.36 6.55
C ASP A 316 10.28 -17.17 7.38
N CYS A 317 10.26 -15.95 6.79
CA CYS A 317 10.53 -14.72 7.52
C CYS A 317 9.51 -14.49 8.63
N LEU A 318 8.21 -14.73 8.35
CA LEU A 318 7.13 -14.59 9.33
C LEU A 318 7.29 -15.56 10.51
N ARG A 319 7.61 -16.82 10.23
CA ARG A 319 7.94 -17.81 11.29
C ARG A 319 9.12 -17.33 12.13
N GLY A 320 10.19 -16.87 11.50
CA GLY A 320 11.35 -16.32 12.19
C GLY A 320 11.03 -15.13 13.10
N ILE A 321 10.06 -14.29 12.72
CA ILE A 321 9.54 -13.21 13.59
C ILE A 321 8.79 -13.80 14.78
N TYR A 322 7.93 -14.79 14.58
CA TYR A 322 7.14 -15.41 15.65
C TYR A 322 8.01 -16.21 16.64
N ASP A 323 9.06 -16.86 16.13
CA ASP A 323 9.99 -17.64 16.98
C ASP A 323 10.84 -16.73 17.87
N ASP A 324 11.13 -15.51 17.42
CA ASP A 324 11.96 -14.52 18.12
C ASP A 324 11.15 -13.26 18.48
N MET A 325 9.92 -13.46 18.95
CA MET A 325 9.00 -12.35 19.24
C MET A 325 9.54 -11.41 20.33
N ASP A 326 10.32 -11.91 21.26
CA ASP A 326 10.94 -11.09 22.30
C ASP A 326 11.90 -10.04 21.73
N PHE A 327 12.57 -10.34 20.62
CA PHE A 327 13.38 -9.36 19.90
C PHE A 327 12.52 -8.34 19.15
N PHE A 328 11.40 -8.76 18.54
CA PHE A 328 10.61 -7.93 17.64
C PHE A 328 9.53 -7.09 18.32
N LYS A 329 8.95 -7.53 19.45
CA LYS A 329 7.78 -6.90 20.10
C LYS A 329 7.94 -5.42 20.40
N ASP A 330 9.17 -4.97 20.73
CA ASP A 330 9.45 -3.56 21.04
C ASP A 330 9.94 -2.75 19.86
N LYS A 331 10.24 -3.41 18.72
CA LYS A 331 10.79 -2.79 17.52
C LYS A 331 9.81 -2.73 16.37
N LEU A 332 8.84 -3.63 16.35
CA LEU A 332 7.87 -3.79 15.28
C LEU A 332 6.48 -3.40 15.75
N VAL A 333 5.85 -2.46 15.02
CA VAL A 333 4.52 -1.95 15.34
C VAL A 333 3.63 -2.04 14.12
N LEU A 334 2.51 -2.78 14.22
CA LEU A 334 1.48 -2.84 13.19
C LEU A 334 0.28 -1.96 13.55
N ARG A 335 -0.15 -1.11 12.63
CA ARG A 335 -1.20 -0.12 12.84
C ARG A 335 -2.35 -0.27 11.85
N PRO A 336 -3.55 0.23 12.17
CA PRO A 336 -4.58 0.48 11.17
C PRO A 336 -4.06 1.39 10.03
N SER A 337 -4.56 1.20 8.80
CA SER A 337 -4.10 1.94 7.63
C SER A 337 -4.27 3.45 7.78
N GLU A 338 -5.34 3.91 8.42
CA GLU A 338 -5.58 5.33 8.67
C GLU A 338 -4.57 5.98 9.65
N ILE A 339 -3.79 5.17 10.38
CA ILE A 339 -2.72 5.64 11.26
C ILE A 339 -1.37 5.54 10.56
N SER A 340 -1.05 4.39 9.93
CA SER A 340 0.20 4.23 9.18
C SER A 340 0.31 5.22 8.02
N ASN A 341 -0.81 5.55 7.39
CA ASN A 341 -0.90 6.48 6.26
C ASN A 341 -1.36 7.89 6.67
N CYS A 342 -1.40 8.20 7.97
CA CYS A 342 -1.89 9.49 8.45
C CYS A 342 -0.98 10.65 8.01
N PRO A 343 -1.48 11.62 7.23
CA PRO A 343 -0.71 12.78 6.77
C PRO A 343 -0.04 13.56 7.91
N GLU A 344 -0.77 13.79 9.00
CA GLU A 344 -0.28 14.50 10.18
C GLU A 344 0.93 13.80 10.82
N VAL A 345 0.88 12.47 10.93
CA VAL A 345 1.97 11.68 11.52
C VAL A 345 3.18 11.67 10.61
N ILE A 346 2.97 11.41 9.31
CA ILE A 346 4.04 11.38 8.30
C ILE A 346 4.83 12.69 8.29
N ALA A 347 4.12 13.82 8.26
CA ALA A 347 4.74 15.14 8.28
C ALA A 347 5.50 15.40 9.58
N ARG A 348 4.91 15.03 10.75
CA ARG A 348 5.50 15.28 12.06
C ARG A 348 6.80 14.53 12.30
N ILE A 349 6.84 13.24 11.93
CA ILE A 349 8.01 12.40 12.24
C ILE A 349 9.14 12.53 11.20
N GLY A 350 8.91 13.23 10.11
CA GLY A 350 9.89 13.44 9.04
C GLY A 350 10.21 12.15 8.28
N VAL A 351 9.43 11.87 7.23
CA VAL A 351 9.58 10.68 6.40
C VAL A 351 10.28 11.03 5.09
N CYS A 352 11.25 10.20 4.67
CA CYS A 352 11.71 10.14 3.29
C CYS A 352 10.84 9.11 2.56
N SER A 353 10.04 9.54 1.60
CA SER A 353 9.18 8.66 0.83
C SER A 353 9.85 8.21 -0.47
N LEU A 354 9.79 6.90 -0.71
CA LEU A 354 10.35 6.24 -1.89
C LEU A 354 9.24 5.49 -2.62
N ASN A 355 8.78 6.06 -3.73
CA ASN A 355 7.69 5.50 -4.53
C ASN A 355 8.14 5.21 -5.96
N THR A 356 7.38 4.39 -6.69
CA THR A 356 7.70 3.99 -8.07
C THR A 356 6.70 4.61 -9.04
N ALA A 357 7.21 5.17 -10.14
CA ALA A 357 6.42 5.72 -11.23
C ALA A 357 6.24 4.70 -12.37
N ILE A 358 5.11 4.75 -13.07
CA ILE A 358 4.94 4.16 -14.40
C ILE A 358 5.57 5.09 -15.43
N GLU A 359 5.25 6.39 -15.33
CA GLU A 359 5.82 7.45 -16.16
C GLU A 359 5.92 8.76 -15.38
N CYS A 360 6.85 9.61 -15.77
CA CYS A 360 7.01 10.97 -15.27
C CYS A 360 7.17 11.91 -16.46
N ASP A 361 6.46 13.03 -16.50
CA ASP A 361 6.68 14.01 -17.56
C ASP A 361 7.86 14.96 -17.25
N ILE A 362 8.30 15.68 -18.27
CA ILE A 362 9.43 16.60 -18.14
C ILE A 362 9.18 17.78 -17.20
N TYR A 363 7.97 17.95 -16.69
CA TYR A 363 7.64 19.00 -15.71
C TYR A 363 7.54 18.44 -14.28
N GLY A 364 7.66 17.11 -14.12
CA GLY A 364 7.70 16.44 -12.83
C GLY A 364 6.35 15.92 -12.33
N HIS A 365 5.34 15.81 -13.20
CA HIS A 365 4.10 15.11 -12.86
C HIS A 365 4.31 13.61 -12.99
N VAL A 366 3.77 12.83 -12.05
CA VAL A 366 3.94 11.37 -12.03
C VAL A 366 2.61 10.67 -12.17
N ASN A 367 2.62 9.65 -13.03
CA ASN A 367 1.58 8.64 -13.16
C ASN A 367 2.11 7.31 -12.56
N SER A 368 1.37 6.75 -11.62
CA SER A 368 1.68 5.47 -10.97
C SER A 368 0.55 4.45 -11.09
N THR A 369 -0.57 4.79 -11.74
CA THR A 369 -1.79 3.96 -11.75
C THR A 369 -2.27 3.51 -13.11
N LYS A 370 -2.11 4.32 -14.17
CA LYS A 370 -2.72 4.08 -15.48
C LYS A 370 -1.68 3.89 -16.57
N ILE A 371 -1.99 3.03 -17.53
CA ILE A 371 -1.27 2.95 -18.81
C ILE A 371 -2.09 3.69 -19.85
N CYS A 372 -1.46 4.61 -20.59
CA CYS A 372 -2.10 5.45 -21.61
C CYS A 372 -3.37 6.15 -21.08
N GLY A 373 -3.33 6.62 -19.85
CA GLY A 373 -4.39 7.41 -19.21
C GLY A 373 -5.65 6.67 -18.79
N THR A 374 -5.90 5.46 -19.29
CA THR A 374 -7.18 4.78 -19.08
C THR A 374 -7.07 3.37 -18.50
N LYS A 375 -6.08 2.60 -18.90
CA LYS A 375 -5.95 1.21 -18.48
C LYS A 375 -5.38 1.13 -17.07
N MET A 376 -6.20 0.67 -16.12
CA MET A 376 -5.75 0.43 -14.76
C MET A 376 -4.61 -0.59 -14.73
N MET A 377 -3.49 -0.19 -14.14
CA MET A 377 -2.34 -1.04 -13.81
C MET A 377 -2.24 -1.29 -12.32
N ASN A 378 -2.42 -0.24 -11.52
CA ASN A 378 -2.45 -0.25 -10.06
C ASN A 378 -3.55 0.69 -9.57
N GLY A 379 -3.77 0.75 -8.26
CA GLY A 379 -4.40 1.88 -7.58
C GLY A 379 -3.34 2.85 -7.04
N ILE A 380 -3.78 3.99 -6.52
CA ILE A 380 -2.92 5.02 -5.90
C ILE A 380 -2.22 4.48 -4.64
N GLY A 381 -2.89 3.59 -3.91
CA GLY A 381 -2.38 3.06 -2.64
C GLY A 381 -2.14 4.17 -1.62
N GLY A 382 -1.04 4.08 -0.91
CA GLY A 382 -0.58 5.10 0.03
C GLY A 382 0.46 6.06 -0.56
N SER A 383 0.78 5.93 -1.87
CA SER A 383 1.86 6.75 -2.45
C SER A 383 1.59 8.24 -2.30
N ALA A 384 0.35 8.71 -2.48
CA ALA A 384 0.00 10.12 -2.29
C ALA A 384 0.00 10.52 -0.81
N ASP A 385 -0.42 9.63 0.10
CA ASP A 385 -0.38 9.90 1.54
C ASP A 385 1.05 10.22 2.00
N PHE A 386 2.02 9.44 1.53
CA PHE A 386 3.42 9.66 1.87
C PHE A 386 4.04 10.79 1.05
N THR A 387 3.90 10.81 -0.27
CA THR A 387 4.50 11.82 -1.15
C THR A 387 4.12 13.25 -0.75
N ASN A 388 2.83 13.48 -0.50
CA ASN A 388 2.33 14.83 -0.21
C ASN A 388 2.71 15.34 1.19
N ASN A 389 3.18 14.47 2.07
CA ASN A 389 3.46 14.78 3.48
C ASN A 389 4.89 14.42 3.92
N ALA A 390 5.71 13.93 3.00
CA ALA A 390 7.09 13.57 3.30
C ALA A 390 7.97 14.81 3.55
N TYR A 391 9.03 14.62 4.32
CA TYR A 391 10.14 15.59 4.42
C TYR A 391 10.93 15.64 3.11
N LEU A 392 11.10 14.48 2.46
CA LEU A 392 11.75 14.33 1.17
C LEU A 392 10.99 13.28 0.35
N SER A 393 10.50 13.69 -0.80
CA SER A 393 9.69 12.85 -1.69
C SER A 393 10.48 12.46 -2.94
N ILE A 394 10.71 11.16 -3.13
CA ILE A 394 11.47 10.60 -4.24
C ILE A 394 10.61 9.62 -5.02
N PHE A 395 10.58 9.79 -6.34
CA PHE A 395 10.08 8.78 -7.26
C PHE A 395 11.22 8.09 -8.00
N THR A 396 11.07 6.79 -8.22
CA THR A 396 12.03 5.99 -8.98
C THR A 396 11.32 5.30 -10.14
N CYS A 397 12.00 5.16 -11.27
CA CYS A 397 11.57 4.31 -12.37
C CYS A 397 12.78 3.90 -13.22
N GLY A 398 12.70 2.74 -13.87
CA GLY A 398 13.61 2.48 -15.00
C GLY A 398 13.34 3.50 -16.09
N SER A 399 14.36 4.01 -16.74
CA SER A 399 14.20 5.04 -17.78
C SER A 399 13.37 4.57 -18.97
N THR A 400 13.30 3.25 -19.18
CA THR A 400 12.49 2.60 -20.22
C THR A 400 11.80 1.34 -19.70
N THR A 401 10.81 0.90 -20.43
CA THR A 401 10.14 -0.40 -20.24
C THR A 401 10.07 -1.18 -21.55
N LYS A 402 9.60 -2.44 -21.52
CA LYS A 402 9.50 -3.35 -22.66
C LYS A 402 10.78 -3.46 -23.48
N GLY A 403 11.91 -3.64 -22.79
CA GLY A 403 13.20 -3.83 -23.47
C GLY A 403 13.70 -2.59 -24.20
N GLY A 404 13.39 -1.39 -23.71
CA GLY A 404 13.83 -0.12 -24.31
C GLY A 404 12.82 0.53 -25.26
N ALA A 405 11.69 -0.15 -25.56
CA ALA A 405 10.74 0.33 -26.56
C ALA A 405 9.86 1.51 -26.11
N ILE A 406 9.75 1.74 -24.80
CA ILE A 406 8.89 2.80 -24.25
C ILE A 406 9.67 3.57 -23.20
N SER A 407 9.72 4.90 -23.33
CA SER A 407 10.32 5.80 -22.34
C SER A 407 9.40 5.96 -21.13
N SER A 408 9.98 5.94 -19.92
CA SER A 408 9.26 6.30 -18.69
C SER A 408 9.31 7.79 -18.39
N ILE A 409 10.25 8.53 -19.00
CA ILE A 409 10.26 9.99 -18.98
C ILE A 409 9.60 10.46 -20.29
N VAL A 410 8.49 11.18 -20.17
CA VAL A 410 7.62 11.53 -21.29
C VAL A 410 7.44 13.04 -21.42
N PRO A 411 7.05 13.58 -22.58
CA PRO A 411 6.76 14.99 -22.75
C PRO A 411 5.57 15.47 -21.90
N PHE A 412 4.58 14.59 -21.75
CA PHE A 412 3.30 14.89 -21.11
C PHE A 412 2.73 13.60 -20.51
N ALA A 413 2.49 13.57 -19.21
CA ALA A 413 1.91 12.41 -18.54
C ALA A 413 0.45 12.19 -18.95
N SER A 414 0.12 10.97 -19.35
CA SER A 414 -1.22 10.62 -19.82
C SER A 414 -2.27 10.58 -18.69
N HIS A 415 -1.81 10.47 -17.45
CA HIS A 415 -2.60 10.52 -16.22
C HIS A 415 -1.70 11.06 -15.11
N ILE A 416 -2.24 11.87 -14.22
CA ILE A 416 -1.47 12.49 -13.14
C ILE A 416 -2.03 12.03 -11.80
N ASP A 417 -1.26 11.22 -11.09
CA ASP A 417 -1.54 10.82 -9.72
C ASP A 417 -0.86 11.77 -8.72
N HIS A 418 0.32 12.29 -9.09
CA HIS A 418 1.11 13.18 -8.25
C HIS A 418 1.55 14.39 -9.04
N THR A 419 1.22 15.57 -8.52
CA THR A 419 1.64 16.84 -9.15
C THR A 419 3.10 17.16 -8.78
N ASN A 420 3.77 17.88 -9.65
CA ASN A 420 5.15 18.34 -9.48
C ASN A 420 5.40 19.19 -8.22
N HIS A 421 4.33 19.61 -7.52
CA HIS A 421 4.43 20.42 -6.29
C HIS A 421 4.89 19.61 -5.08
N PHE A 422 4.72 18.28 -5.13
CA PHE A 422 5.02 17.38 -4.02
C PHE A 422 6.19 16.44 -4.30
N ILE A 423 6.87 16.61 -5.44
CA ILE A 423 7.96 15.72 -5.85
C ILE A 423 9.28 16.47 -5.77
N ASP A 424 10.19 16.01 -4.91
CA ASP A 424 11.50 16.62 -4.73
C ASP A 424 12.52 16.07 -5.71
N ALA A 425 12.47 14.77 -6.02
CA ALA A 425 13.41 14.14 -6.94
C ALA A 425 12.80 12.99 -7.72
N VAL A 426 13.25 12.81 -8.96
CA VAL A 426 13.01 11.63 -9.79
C VAL A 426 14.34 10.98 -10.13
N ILE A 427 14.45 9.67 -9.89
CA ILE A 427 15.71 8.93 -10.01
C ILE A 427 15.53 7.74 -10.94
N THR A 428 16.42 7.66 -11.93
CA THR A 428 16.53 6.52 -12.84
C THR A 428 17.93 5.90 -12.72
N GLU A 429 18.24 4.88 -13.50
CA GLU A 429 19.59 4.31 -13.62
C GLU A 429 20.61 5.31 -14.18
N TYR A 430 20.17 6.35 -14.87
CA TYR A 430 21.03 7.40 -15.45
C TYR A 430 21.35 8.54 -14.47
N GLY A 431 20.71 8.57 -13.29
CA GLY A 431 21.04 9.55 -12.24
C GLY A 431 19.81 10.16 -11.57
N VAL A 432 20.01 11.35 -11.01
CA VAL A 432 19.05 12.07 -10.17
C VAL A 432 18.62 13.36 -10.84
N ALA A 433 17.32 13.54 -11.04
CA ALA A 433 16.71 14.83 -11.31
C ALA A 433 16.19 15.42 -9.97
N ASP A 434 17.00 16.25 -9.32
CA ASP A 434 16.57 17.03 -8.17
C ASP A 434 15.73 18.21 -8.68
N LEU A 435 14.45 18.26 -8.28
CA LEU A 435 13.48 19.23 -8.77
C LEU A 435 13.31 20.44 -7.84
N ARG A 436 13.93 20.42 -6.67
CA ARG A 436 13.83 21.48 -5.67
C ARG A 436 14.49 22.78 -6.16
N HIS A 437 13.86 23.92 -5.86
CA HIS A 437 14.33 25.26 -6.25
C HIS A 437 14.58 25.43 -7.75
N LYS A 438 13.83 24.73 -8.59
CA LYS A 438 13.94 24.82 -10.05
C LYS A 438 12.67 25.42 -10.68
N SER A 439 12.86 26.25 -11.67
CA SER A 439 11.80 26.64 -12.61
C SER A 439 11.37 25.45 -13.45
N ASP A 440 10.21 25.53 -14.12
CA ASP A 440 9.72 24.43 -14.95
C ASP A 440 10.71 24.07 -16.07
N MET A 441 11.39 25.05 -16.65
CA MET A 441 12.45 24.80 -17.64
C MET A 441 13.65 24.08 -17.05
N GLN A 442 14.08 24.43 -15.85
CA GLN A 442 15.16 23.78 -15.16
C GLN A 442 14.78 22.36 -14.71
N LYS A 443 13.51 22.14 -14.33
CA LYS A 443 12.98 20.79 -14.05
C LYS A 443 12.99 19.94 -15.32
N ALA A 444 12.53 20.49 -16.44
CA ALA A 444 12.52 19.79 -17.72
C ALA A 444 13.92 19.36 -18.14
N GLU A 445 14.91 20.25 -18.07
CA GLU A 445 16.31 19.89 -18.37
C GLU A 445 16.84 18.79 -17.43
N ALA A 446 16.55 18.85 -16.13
CA ALA A 446 16.99 17.86 -15.18
C ALA A 446 16.35 16.48 -15.46
N LEU A 447 15.06 16.46 -15.79
CA LEU A 447 14.33 15.22 -16.09
C LEU A 447 14.77 14.60 -17.42
N ILE A 448 15.02 15.43 -18.44
CA ILE A 448 15.57 14.96 -19.72
C ILE A 448 16.95 14.31 -19.53
N GLN A 449 17.78 14.82 -18.62
CA GLN A 449 19.10 14.26 -18.36
C GLN A 449 19.04 12.83 -17.79
N VAL A 450 18.01 12.49 -17.03
CA VAL A 450 17.82 11.15 -16.45
C VAL A 450 16.96 10.22 -17.31
N ALA A 451 16.46 10.70 -18.46
CA ALA A 451 15.82 9.86 -19.47
C ALA A 451 16.85 8.96 -20.18
N HIS A 452 16.38 7.87 -20.78
CA HIS A 452 17.24 7.04 -21.61
C HIS A 452 17.86 7.85 -22.76
N PRO A 453 19.16 7.69 -23.07
CA PRO A 453 19.86 8.47 -24.09
C PRO A 453 19.16 8.57 -25.44
N ASP A 454 18.52 7.48 -25.89
CA ASP A 454 17.82 7.45 -27.18
C ASP A 454 16.59 8.36 -27.22
N TYR A 455 15.97 8.64 -26.07
CA TYR A 455 14.81 9.50 -25.95
C TYR A 455 15.12 10.95 -25.62
N GLN A 456 16.32 11.26 -25.11
CA GLN A 456 16.70 12.62 -24.76
C GLN A 456 16.60 13.60 -25.94
N PRO A 457 17.05 13.26 -27.17
CA PRO A 457 16.89 14.15 -28.33
C PRO A 457 15.43 14.50 -28.64
N LEU A 458 14.53 13.51 -28.56
CA LEU A 458 13.10 13.67 -28.80
C LEU A 458 12.46 14.59 -27.75
N LEU A 459 12.81 14.39 -26.46
CA LEU A 459 12.32 15.22 -25.36
C LEU A 459 12.82 16.66 -25.47
N ARG A 460 14.08 16.86 -25.89
CA ARG A 460 14.64 18.20 -26.13
C ARG A 460 14.00 18.91 -27.33
N ASP A 461 13.66 18.16 -28.36
CA ASP A 461 12.95 18.72 -29.52
C ASP A 461 11.54 19.15 -29.15
N TYR A 462 10.84 18.31 -28.39
CA TYR A 462 9.52 18.67 -27.83
C TYR A 462 9.61 19.94 -26.95
N LEU A 463 10.61 20.00 -26.04
CA LEU A 463 10.79 21.16 -25.16
C LEU A 463 11.01 22.45 -25.97
N LYS A 464 11.90 22.44 -26.97
CA LYS A 464 12.10 23.56 -27.88
C LYS A 464 10.82 23.97 -28.62
N HIS A 465 10.01 22.99 -28.99
CA HIS A 465 8.73 23.23 -29.65
C HIS A 465 7.72 23.89 -28.70
N ALA A 466 7.67 23.43 -27.45
CA ALA A 466 6.82 24.01 -26.41
C ALA A 466 7.25 25.44 -26.06
N GLU A 467 8.55 25.72 -25.94
CA GLU A 467 9.11 27.08 -25.71
C GLU A 467 8.70 28.04 -26.82
N LYS A 468 8.86 27.63 -28.07
CA LYS A 468 8.54 28.47 -29.26
C LYS A 468 7.13 28.97 -29.26
N PHE A 469 6.18 28.22 -28.74
CA PHE A 469 4.77 28.52 -28.69
C PHE A 469 4.27 28.97 -27.30
N SER A 470 5.18 29.40 -26.44
CA SER A 470 4.87 29.85 -25.07
C SER A 470 4.12 28.82 -24.22
N GLY A 471 4.51 27.55 -24.31
CA GLY A 471 3.95 26.46 -23.55
C GLY A 471 3.23 25.41 -24.42
N HIS A 472 2.42 24.57 -23.79
CA HIS A 472 1.70 23.49 -24.46
C HIS A 472 0.63 24.02 -25.41
N THR A 473 1.04 24.37 -26.60
CA THR A 473 0.14 24.72 -27.70
C THR A 473 -0.42 23.44 -28.33
N HIS A 474 -1.40 23.61 -29.20
CA HIS A 474 -1.97 22.51 -29.98
C HIS A 474 -0.90 21.71 -30.75
N HIS A 475 0.12 22.39 -31.26
CA HIS A 475 1.22 21.76 -31.99
C HIS A 475 2.16 20.98 -31.07
N ALA A 476 2.46 21.49 -29.87
CA ALA A 476 3.29 20.81 -28.90
C ALA A 476 2.61 19.52 -28.38
N LEU A 477 1.31 19.57 -28.09
CA LEU A 477 0.54 18.38 -27.69
C LEU A 477 0.50 17.32 -28.80
N SER A 478 0.32 17.71 -30.06
CA SER A 478 0.37 16.78 -31.18
C SER A 478 1.72 16.07 -31.27
N ALA A 479 2.84 16.78 -31.08
CA ALA A 479 4.16 16.16 -31.02
C ALA A 479 4.32 15.22 -29.83
N ALA A 480 3.75 15.56 -28.68
CA ALA A 480 3.77 14.68 -27.50
C ALA A 480 3.02 13.37 -27.74
N PHE A 481 1.85 13.42 -28.35
CA PHE A 481 1.07 12.21 -28.67
C PHE A 481 1.71 11.35 -29.72
N GLY A 482 2.36 11.94 -30.75
CA GLY A 482 3.09 11.20 -31.76
C GLY A 482 4.30 10.40 -31.27
N MET A 483 4.76 10.65 -30.04
CA MET A 483 5.82 9.85 -29.39
C MET A 483 5.31 8.55 -28.76
N HIS A 484 4.01 8.34 -28.69
CA HIS A 484 3.38 7.12 -28.17
C HIS A 484 2.97 6.12 -29.27
N ASP A 485 3.10 6.49 -30.53
CA ASP A 485 2.84 5.67 -31.70
C ASP A 485 4.10 4.86 -32.10
#